data_857b376b7a459c11fbcd7b9134e7bfe1
#
_entry.id   857b376b7a459c11fbcd7b9134e7bfe1
#
_cell.length_a   1.000
_cell.length_b   1.000
_cell.length_c   1.000
_cell.angle_alpha   90.00
_cell.angle_beta   90.00
_cell.angle_gamma   90.00
#
_symmetry.space_group_name_H-M   'P 1'
#
loop_
_entity.id
_entity.type
_entity.pdbx_description
1 polymer ?
#
loop_
_entity_poly.entity_id
_entity_poly.type
_entity_poly.pdbx_seq_one_letter_code
_entity_poly.pdbx_strand_id
1 'polypeptide(L)'
;MLTKEELEELESYNNWKNESPVCPIVIPSYKLRSHSWIHKLNEISDNDIYVFVYDDDYVESGYDKLKVNNNVHFVKIHANWRDLPKKRYYIQKYMLNLKDVKYYIMIDDDIDIMKLTSTKSGKYAPMVPIKQALWVLSKVGEKYKDSDYIAIVTSRCDMRSVHFMREQKYATENRIASNVFLFYNNGIYFRDTEKIAEDIIVWFDAYNNNKKWLSLNFLTMYDSNAGSEKVSLTSNNSRFANLICNSFKILKDKFYIKKTKMKGYPFSMSFKEKSNPLYEDYLEIMNENLSNEEKIDKIYKFTCDFEEYKNLKKENDV
;
A
#
# COMPACT_ATOMS: atom_id res chain seq x y z
N MET A 1 -9.76 15.18 -12.03
CA MET A 1 -9.89 14.96 -10.58
C MET A 1 -11.35 14.77 -10.24
N LEU A 2 -11.65 13.99 -9.20
CA LEU A 2 -13.00 13.91 -8.66
C LEU A 2 -13.43 15.29 -8.18
N THR A 3 -14.61 15.74 -8.56
CA THR A 3 -15.20 16.95 -8.03
C THR A 3 -15.85 16.68 -6.68
N LYS A 4 -16.21 17.73 -5.96
CA LYS A 4 -16.93 17.62 -4.69
C LYS A 4 -18.30 16.96 -4.89
N GLU A 5 -18.98 17.35 -5.95
CA GLU A 5 -20.31 16.83 -6.31
C GLU A 5 -20.25 15.33 -6.64
N GLU A 6 -19.26 14.88 -7.39
CA GLU A 6 -19.07 13.46 -7.70
C GLU A 6 -18.79 12.61 -6.44
N LEU A 7 -18.03 13.17 -5.48
CA LEU A 7 -17.78 12.51 -4.22
C LEU A 7 -19.03 12.47 -3.34
N GLU A 8 -19.81 13.54 -3.28
CA GLU A 8 -21.11 13.58 -2.57
C GLU A 8 -22.10 12.58 -3.18
N GLU A 9 -22.09 12.40 -4.50
CA GLU A 9 -22.86 11.37 -5.17
C GLU A 9 -22.44 9.97 -4.72
N LEU A 10 -21.16 9.66 -4.71
CA LEU A 10 -20.63 8.38 -4.22
C LEU A 10 -20.96 8.13 -2.75
N GLU A 11 -20.93 9.16 -1.89
CA GLU A 11 -21.28 9.06 -0.48
C GLU A 11 -22.77 8.87 -0.25
N SER A 12 -23.61 9.49 -1.07
CA SER A 12 -25.08 9.45 -0.94
C SER A 12 -25.70 8.20 -1.57
N TYR A 13 -24.93 7.42 -2.29
CA TYR A 13 -25.42 6.26 -3.03
C TYR A 13 -25.83 5.13 -2.08
N ASN A 14 -27.11 5.05 -1.77
CA ASN A 14 -27.65 4.07 -0.83
C ASN A 14 -27.78 2.64 -1.40
N ASN A 15 -27.63 2.49 -2.72
CA ASN A 15 -27.78 1.19 -3.40
C ASN A 15 -26.49 0.36 -3.46
N TRP A 16 -25.37 0.84 -2.87
CA TRP A 16 -24.10 0.11 -2.85
C TRP A 16 -24.22 -1.33 -2.31
N LYS A 17 -25.23 -1.59 -1.46
CA LYS A 17 -25.51 -2.92 -0.90
C LYS A 17 -25.91 -3.94 -1.98
N ASN A 18 -26.54 -3.46 -3.04
CA ASN A 18 -27.02 -4.26 -4.16
C ASN A 18 -26.05 -4.26 -5.36
N GLU A 19 -24.91 -3.55 -5.23
CA GLU A 19 -23.94 -3.48 -6.29
C GLU A 19 -22.61 -4.14 -5.86
N SER A 20 -21.93 -4.68 -6.84
CA SER A 20 -20.57 -5.22 -6.69
C SER A 20 -19.54 -4.28 -7.28
N PRO A 21 -18.26 -4.38 -6.89
CA PRO A 21 -17.17 -3.74 -7.60
C PRO A 21 -17.24 -4.06 -9.09
N VAL A 22 -16.95 -3.10 -9.96
CA VAL A 22 -17.04 -3.28 -11.43
C VAL A 22 -15.78 -3.90 -12.05
N CYS A 23 -14.91 -4.47 -11.24
CA CYS A 23 -13.66 -5.12 -11.68
C CYS A 23 -13.32 -6.29 -10.76
N PRO A 24 -12.49 -7.23 -11.22
CA PRO A 24 -12.01 -8.32 -10.39
C PRO A 24 -11.26 -7.86 -9.14
N ILE A 25 -11.35 -8.69 -8.10
CA ILE A 25 -10.61 -8.49 -6.85
C ILE A 25 -9.53 -9.58 -6.76
N VAL A 26 -8.35 -9.18 -6.33
CA VAL A 26 -7.18 -10.05 -6.21
C VAL A 26 -6.63 -9.98 -4.80
N ILE A 27 -6.42 -11.14 -4.18
CA ILE A 27 -6.01 -11.25 -2.78
C ILE A 27 -4.73 -12.10 -2.69
N PRO A 28 -3.58 -11.51 -2.37
CA PRO A 28 -2.39 -12.24 -1.98
C PRO A 28 -2.56 -12.80 -0.57
N SER A 29 -3.07 -14.02 -0.41
CA SER A 29 -3.37 -14.59 0.90
C SER A 29 -2.26 -15.48 1.44
N TYR A 30 -2.11 -15.53 2.77
CA TYR A 30 -1.14 -16.34 3.46
C TYR A 30 -1.70 -16.92 4.76
N LYS A 31 -1.69 -18.27 4.88
CA LYS A 31 -2.05 -19.02 6.08
C LYS A 31 -3.46 -18.77 6.64
N LEU A 32 -4.41 -18.44 5.80
CA LEU A 32 -5.84 -18.26 6.15
C LEU A 32 -6.07 -17.76 7.59
N ARG A 33 -5.54 -16.58 7.89
CA ARG A 33 -5.55 -16.01 9.26
C ARG A 33 -6.99 -15.80 9.75
N SER A 34 -7.24 -16.02 11.04
CA SER A 34 -8.59 -15.92 11.62
C SER A 34 -9.21 -14.52 11.54
N HIS A 35 -8.39 -13.47 11.46
CA HIS A 35 -8.81 -12.09 11.29
C HIS A 35 -8.92 -11.66 9.81
N SER A 36 -8.65 -12.59 8.90
CA SER A 36 -8.75 -12.32 7.46
C SER A 36 -10.21 -12.21 7.03
N TRP A 37 -10.53 -11.18 6.23
CA TRP A 37 -11.86 -11.02 5.65
C TRP A 37 -12.20 -12.07 4.55
N ILE A 38 -11.24 -12.92 4.16
CA ILE A 38 -11.45 -14.04 3.22
C ILE A 38 -12.64 -14.92 3.64
N HIS A 39 -12.89 -15.03 4.94
CA HIS A 39 -14.07 -15.77 5.45
C HIS A 39 -15.41 -15.14 5.03
N LYS A 40 -15.40 -13.89 4.54
CA LYS A 40 -16.58 -13.14 4.11
C LYS A 40 -16.69 -12.95 2.59
N LEU A 41 -15.92 -13.71 1.80
CA LEU A 41 -15.89 -13.53 0.34
C LEU A 41 -17.28 -13.68 -0.31
N ASN A 42 -18.14 -14.50 0.27
CA ASN A 42 -19.50 -14.69 -0.22
C ASN A 42 -20.40 -13.45 -0.10
N GLU A 43 -19.97 -12.43 0.66
CA GLU A 43 -20.66 -11.14 0.73
C GLU A 43 -20.47 -10.31 -0.56
N ILE A 44 -19.50 -10.69 -1.40
CA ILE A 44 -19.18 -10.05 -2.68
C ILE A 44 -19.59 -11.00 -3.79
N SER A 45 -20.75 -10.75 -4.42
CA SER A 45 -21.45 -11.79 -5.21
C SER A 45 -21.16 -11.78 -6.70
N ASP A 46 -20.86 -10.64 -7.34
CA ASP A 46 -21.02 -10.52 -8.80
C ASP A 46 -19.72 -10.30 -9.56
N ASN A 47 -18.55 -10.34 -8.88
CA ASN A 47 -17.25 -10.20 -9.51
C ASN A 47 -16.35 -11.38 -9.23
N ASP A 48 -15.48 -11.65 -10.17
CA ASP A 48 -14.44 -12.64 -9.97
C ASP A 48 -13.48 -12.20 -8.86
N ILE A 49 -13.24 -13.09 -7.91
CA ILE A 49 -12.31 -12.93 -6.81
C ILE A 49 -11.23 -13.98 -6.95
N TYR A 50 -10.00 -13.54 -7.19
CA TYR A 50 -8.84 -14.41 -7.33
C TYR A 50 -8.06 -14.40 -6.02
N VAL A 51 -8.09 -15.49 -5.28
CA VAL A 51 -7.32 -15.68 -4.04
C VAL A 51 -6.06 -16.47 -4.37
N PHE A 52 -4.92 -15.80 -4.31
CA PHE A 52 -3.63 -16.40 -4.59
C PHE A 52 -3.04 -17.00 -3.33
N VAL A 53 -2.88 -18.31 -3.32
CA VAL A 53 -2.37 -19.10 -2.18
C VAL A 53 -1.19 -19.96 -2.62
N TYR A 54 -0.31 -20.31 -1.69
CA TYR A 54 0.74 -21.27 -2.03
C TYR A 54 0.16 -22.68 -2.10
N ASP A 55 0.69 -23.50 -2.98
CA ASP A 55 0.22 -24.86 -3.23
C ASP A 55 0.26 -25.74 -1.97
N ASP A 56 1.33 -25.64 -1.17
CA ASP A 56 1.48 -26.33 0.10
C ASP A 56 0.57 -25.75 1.21
N ASP A 57 0.29 -24.46 1.20
CA ASP A 57 -0.55 -23.77 2.20
C ASP A 57 -2.05 -24.00 1.94
N TYR A 58 -2.44 -24.36 0.73
CA TYR A 58 -3.85 -24.50 0.34
C TYR A 58 -4.63 -25.51 1.20
N VAL A 59 -4.06 -26.68 1.43
CA VAL A 59 -4.67 -27.73 2.28
C VAL A 59 -4.29 -27.56 3.75
N GLU A 60 -3.02 -27.25 4.04
CA GLU A 60 -2.51 -27.13 5.41
C GLU A 60 -3.25 -26.05 6.21
N SER A 61 -3.59 -24.92 5.57
CA SER A 61 -4.30 -23.80 6.21
C SER A 61 -5.81 -23.88 6.07
N GLY A 62 -6.35 -24.85 5.33
CA GLY A 62 -7.78 -25.13 5.23
C GLY A 62 -8.55 -24.28 4.22
N TYR A 63 -7.90 -23.70 3.19
CA TYR A 63 -8.60 -23.02 2.11
C TYR A 63 -9.53 -23.96 1.33
N ASP A 64 -9.16 -25.24 1.20
CA ASP A 64 -9.96 -26.31 0.58
C ASP A 64 -11.29 -26.59 1.28
N LYS A 65 -11.43 -26.17 2.56
CA LYS A 65 -12.62 -26.34 3.38
C LYS A 65 -13.56 -25.15 3.34
N LEU A 66 -13.13 -24.05 2.75
CA LEU A 66 -13.97 -22.86 2.64
C LEU A 66 -15.09 -23.10 1.64
N LYS A 67 -16.32 -22.88 2.11
CA LYS A 67 -17.50 -22.88 1.24
C LYS A 67 -17.62 -21.49 0.60
N VAL A 68 -17.21 -21.38 -0.65
CA VAL A 68 -17.24 -20.13 -1.40
C VAL A 68 -18.14 -20.24 -2.63
N ASN A 69 -18.59 -19.09 -3.12
CA ASN A 69 -19.39 -18.98 -4.34
C ASN A 69 -18.54 -19.28 -5.59
N ASN A 70 -19.18 -19.54 -6.71
CA ASN A 70 -18.51 -19.90 -7.98
C ASN A 70 -17.62 -18.78 -8.56
N ASN A 71 -17.82 -17.53 -8.13
CA ASN A 71 -17.00 -16.39 -8.54
C ASN A 71 -15.67 -16.28 -7.75
N VAL A 72 -15.43 -17.16 -6.78
CA VAL A 72 -14.18 -17.19 -6.00
C VAL A 72 -13.26 -18.26 -6.56
N HIS A 73 -12.10 -17.83 -7.04
CA HIS A 73 -11.09 -18.66 -7.69
C HIS A 73 -9.83 -18.74 -6.84
N PHE A 74 -9.51 -19.92 -6.31
CA PHE A 74 -8.23 -20.15 -5.63
C PHE A 74 -7.15 -20.44 -6.67
N VAL A 75 -6.20 -19.52 -6.83
CA VAL A 75 -5.04 -19.65 -7.72
C VAL A 75 -3.85 -20.15 -6.92
N LYS A 76 -3.43 -21.39 -7.18
CA LYS A 76 -2.29 -22.01 -6.50
C LYS A 76 -0.98 -21.53 -7.11
N ILE A 77 -0.07 -21.08 -6.26
CA ILE A 77 1.26 -20.60 -6.63
C ILE A 77 2.29 -21.56 -6.05
N HIS A 78 3.23 -22.00 -6.85
CA HIS A 78 4.33 -22.86 -6.38
C HIS A 78 5.13 -22.20 -5.25
N ALA A 79 5.51 -22.99 -4.25
CA ALA A 79 6.23 -22.52 -3.06
C ALA A 79 7.54 -21.75 -3.35
N ASN A 80 8.15 -21.94 -4.52
CA ASN A 80 9.32 -21.16 -4.96
C ASN A 80 9.05 -19.65 -5.08
N TRP A 81 7.77 -19.24 -5.12
CA TRP A 81 7.33 -17.83 -5.16
C TRP A 81 6.94 -17.31 -3.77
N ARG A 82 7.45 -17.91 -2.69
CA ARG A 82 7.02 -17.67 -1.31
C ARG A 82 7.28 -16.27 -0.76
N ASP A 83 8.00 -15.43 -1.42
CA ASP A 83 8.16 -14.04 -0.99
C ASP A 83 6.98 -13.18 -1.48
N LEU A 84 6.48 -12.25 -0.66
CA LEU A 84 5.36 -11.38 -1.02
C LEU A 84 5.62 -10.57 -2.31
N PRO A 85 6.82 -9.99 -2.52
CA PRO A 85 7.13 -9.32 -3.79
C PRO A 85 6.97 -10.24 -5.00
N LYS A 86 7.53 -11.45 -4.93
CA LYS A 86 7.40 -12.45 -6.00
C LYS A 86 5.94 -12.85 -6.23
N LYS A 87 5.16 -13.01 -5.15
CA LYS A 87 3.73 -13.29 -5.25
C LYS A 87 3.01 -12.16 -5.98
N ARG A 88 3.24 -10.89 -5.60
CA ARG A 88 2.62 -9.72 -6.27
C ARG A 88 3.06 -9.59 -7.73
N TYR A 89 4.33 -9.86 -8.04
CA TYR A 89 4.81 -9.95 -9.42
C TYR A 89 4.05 -11.03 -10.22
N TYR A 90 3.94 -12.24 -9.66
CA TYR A 90 3.21 -13.35 -10.28
C TYR A 90 1.74 -13.00 -10.51
N ILE A 91 1.10 -12.37 -9.54
CA ILE A 91 -0.28 -11.89 -9.64
C ILE A 91 -0.44 -10.94 -10.83
N GLN A 92 0.42 -9.94 -10.95
CA GLN A 92 0.35 -9.00 -12.08
C GLN A 92 0.54 -9.71 -13.42
N LYS A 93 1.48 -10.65 -13.49
CA LYS A 93 1.71 -11.47 -14.68
C LYS A 93 0.48 -12.33 -15.02
N TYR A 94 -0.17 -12.91 -14.02
CA TYR A 94 -1.39 -13.69 -14.19
C TYR A 94 -2.52 -12.80 -14.71
N MET A 95 -2.77 -11.67 -14.07
CA MET A 95 -3.84 -10.74 -14.46
C MET A 95 -3.62 -10.18 -15.86
N LEU A 96 -2.39 -9.90 -16.27
CA LEU A 96 -2.05 -9.40 -17.61
C LEU A 96 -2.42 -10.41 -18.71
N ASN A 97 -2.47 -11.72 -18.41
CA ASN A 97 -2.90 -12.75 -19.34
C ASN A 97 -4.43 -12.84 -19.47
N LEU A 98 -5.20 -12.20 -18.61
CA LEU A 98 -6.65 -12.11 -18.67
C LEU A 98 -7.06 -10.96 -19.59
N LYS A 99 -7.28 -11.25 -20.87
CA LYS A 99 -7.44 -10.22 -21.93
C LYS A 99 -8.61 -9.25 -21.71
N ASP A 100 -9.68 -9.70 -21.03
CA ASP A 100 -10.88 -8.91 -20.81
C ASP A 100 -10.81 -8.06 -19.53
N VAL A 101 -9.77 -8.24 -18.72
CA VAL A 101 -9.57 -7.49 -17.48
C VAL A 101 -8.76 -6.24 -17.78
N LYS A 102 -9.42 -5.08 -17.77
CA LYS A 102 -8.76 -3.78 -18.00
C LYS A 102 -8.11 -3.22 -16.75
N TYR A 103 -8.67 -3.48 -15.59
CA TYR A 103 -8.15 -3.09 -14.28
C TYR A 103 -8.70 -4.04 -13.20
N TYR A 104 -8.03 -4.11 -12.08
CA TYR A 104 -8.40 -4.99 -10.96
C TYR A 104 -7.96 -4.37 -9.63
N ILE A 105 -8.62 -4.75 -8.54
CA ILE A 105 -8.25 -4.32 -7.20
C ILE A 105 -7.41 -5.42 -6.55
N MET A 106 -6.20 -5.06 -6.08
CA MET A 106 -5.38 -5.90 -5.21
C MET A 106 -5.53 -5.40 -3.77
N ILE A 107 -5.93 -6.28 -2.87
CA ILE A 107 -6.14 -5.99 -1.45
C ILE A 107 -5.54 -7.10 -0.59
N ASP A 108 -4.78 -6.75 0.43
CA ASP A 108 -4.18 -7.71 1.35
C ASP A 108 -5.25 -8.38 2.22
N ASP A 109 -5.01 -9.63 2.61
CA ASP A 109 -5.98 -10.47 3.33
C ASP A 109 -6.16 -10.07 4.81
N ASP A 110 -5.33 -9.19 5.33
CA ASP A 110 -5.38 -8.67 6.70
C ASP A 110 -5.94 -7.25 6.81
N ILE A 111 -6.43 -6.68 5.74
CA ILE A 111 -7.15 -5.40 5.77
C ILE A 111 -8.54 -5.64 6.34
N ASP A 112 -8.77 -5.18 7.56
CA ASP A 112 -10.02 -5.40 8.29
C ASP A 112 -10.93 -4.16 8.37
N ILE A 113 -10.37 -2.97 8.22
CA ILE A 113 -11.10 -1.72 8.32
C ILE A 113 -10.84 -0.84 7.10
N MET A 114 -11.92 -0.41 6.46
CA MET A 114 -11.90 0.66 5.47
C MET A 114 -12.71 1.84 5.97
N LYS A 115 -12.29 3.05 5.64
CA LYS A 115 -12.97 4.28 6.05
C LYS A 115 -13.16 5.19 4.85
N LEU A 116 -14.36 5.73 4.75
CA LEU A 116 -14.74 6.70 3.73
C LEU A 116 -14.96 8.07 4.41
N THR A 117 -14.10 9.03 4.10
CA THR A 117 -14.22 10.38 4.66
C THR A 117 -15.35 11.14 3.99
N SER A 118 -16.33 11.56 4.78
CA SER A 118 -17.46 12.36 4.30
C SER A 118 -17.07 13.81 4.08
N THR A 119 -17.49 14.38 2.97
CA THR A 119 -17.39 15.82 2.67
C THR A 119 -18.22 16.67 3.63
N LYS A 120 -19.29 16.10 4.18
CA LYS A 120 -20.27 16.84 5.04
C LYS A 120 -19.80 17.00 6.47
N SER A 121 -19.11 16.01 7.04
CA SER A 121 -18.81 16.03 8.48
C SER A 121 -17.49 16.71 8.82
N GLY A 122 -16.51 16.71 7.94
CA GLY A 122 -15.14 17.22 8.19
C GLY A 122 -14.44 16.59 9.40
N LYS A 123 -15.09 15.59 10.02
CA LYS A 123 -14.63 14.83 11.18
C LYS A 123 -14.23 13.43 10.75
N TYR A 124 -13.89 12.59 11.70
CA TYR A 124 -13.40 11.23 11.43
C TYR A 124 -14.26 10.47 10.40
N ALA A 125 -13.57 9.86 9.45
CA ALA A 125 -14.21 9.01 8.46
C ALA A 125 -14.93 7.84 9.16
N PRO A 126 -16.21 7.59 8.85
CA PRO A 126 -16.88 6.42 9.36
C PRO A 126 -16.27 5.15 8.77
N MET A 127 -16.28 4.08 9.55
CA MET A 127 -15.98 2.74 9.01
C MET A 127 -17.07 2.36 8.01
N VAL A 128 -16.63 1.78 6.90
CA VAL A 128 -17.53 1.26 5.88
C VAL A 128 -17.23 -0.22 5.64
N PRO A 129 -18.20 -1.02 5.25
CA PRO A 129 -17.96 -2.39 4.85
C PRO A 129 -16.93 -2.45 3.70
N ILE A 130 -16.09 -3.47 3.71
CA ILE A 130 -15.07 -3.67 2.66
C ILE A 130 -15.73 -3.65 1.28
N LYS A 131 -16.87 -4.31 1.10
CA LYS A 131 -17.64 -4.31 -0.17
C LYS A 131 -17.92 -2.88 -0.66
N GLN A 132 -18.38 -1.99 0.22
CA GLN A 132 -18.63 -0.59 -0.13
C GLN A 132 -17.37 0.14 -0.56
N ALA A 133 -16.28 -0.04 0.20
CA ALA A 133 -15.00 0.60 -0.11
C ALA A 133 -14.44 0.14 -1.45
N LEU A 134 -14.52 -1.16 -1.74
CA LEU A 134 -14.09 -1.75 -3.02
C LEU A 134 -14.96 -1.27 -4.18
N TRP A 135 -16.27 -1.13 -3.96
CA TRP A 135 -17.17 -0.57 -4.95
C TRP A 135 -16.79 0.88 -5.28
N VAL A 136 -16.60 1.74 -4.27
CA VAL A 136 -16.16 3.13 -4.48
C VAL A 136 -14.84 3.18 -5.25
N LEU A 137 -13.85 2.38 -4.85
CA LEU A 137 -12.56 2.33 -5.53
C LEU A 137 -12.71 1.91 -7.01
N SER A 138 -13.56 0.93 -7.30
CA SER A 138 -13.80 0.46 -8.67
C SER A 138 -14.50 1.51 -9.53
N LYS A 139 -15.43 2.29 -8.98
CA LYS A 139 -16.08 3.42 -9.68
C LYS A 139 -15.08 4.53 -10.02
N VAL A 140 -14.16 4.83 -9.10
CA VAL A 140 -13.06 5.76 -9.38
C VAL A 140 -12.15 5.17 -10.47
N GLY A 141 -11.85 3.87 -10.41
CA GLY A 141 -11.07 3.19 -11.44
C GLY A 141 -11.70 3.28 -12.82
N GLU A 142 -13.02 3.07 -12.92
CA GLU A 142 -13.76 3.21 -14.17
C GLU A 142 -13.66 4.63 -14.74
N LYS A 143 -13.76 5.66 -13.90
CA LYS A 143 -13.64 7.06 -14.30
C LYS A 143 -12.28 7.38 -14.92
N TYR A 144 -11.20 6.80 -14.43
CA TYR A 144 -9.83 7.08 -14.86
C TYR A 144 -9.24 6.01 -15.80
N LYS A 145 -10.05 5.08 -16.31
CA LYS A 145 -9.57 3.94 -17.12
C LYS A 145 -8.83 4.35 -18.40
N ASP A 146 -9.13 5.51 -18.94
CA ASP A 146 -8.52 6.04 -20.15
C ASP A 146 -7.42 7.11 -19.86
N SER A 147 -7.02 7.22 -18.58
CA SER A 147 -5.92 8.10 -18.17
C SER A 147 -4.56 7.43 -18.33
N ASP A 148 -3.50 8.18 -18.10
CA ASP A 148 -2.11 7.70 -18.09
C ASP A 148 -1.67 7.12 -16.71
N TYR A 149 -2.59 7.01 -15.76
CA TYR A 149 -2.30 6.39 -14.45
C TYR A 149 -2.07 4.88 -14.59
N ILE A 150 -1.08 4.39 -13.84
CA ILE A 150 -0.85 2.94 -13.71
C ILE A 150 -1.68 2.32 -12.60
N ALA A 151 -2.07 3.13 -11.62
CA ALA A 151 -2.86 2.68 -10.49
C ALA A 151 -3.62 3.81 -9.82
N ILE A 152 -4.67 3.44 -9.09
CA ILE A 152 -5.35 4.25 -8.09
C ILE A 152 -5.17 3.57 -6.74
N VAL A 153 -4.80 4.33 -5.72
CA VAL A 153 -4.42 3.78 -4.42
C VAL A 153 -5.17 4.47 -3.29
N THR A 154 -5.37 3.76 -2.20
CA THR A 154 -5.99 4.33 -1.00
C THR A 154 -4.95 5.00 -0.10
N SER A 155 -5.38 5.93 0.73
CA SER A 155 -4.55 6.48 1.79
C SER A 155 -4.46 5.52 2.98
N ARG A 156 -3.35 5.57 3.72
CA ARG A 156 -3.12 4.75 4.92
C ARG A 156 -3.49 5.45 6.24
N CYS A 157 -3.90 6.69 6.22
CA CYS A 157 -4.04 7.47 7.45
C CYS A 157 -5.26 8.38 7.42
N ASP A 158 -6.19 8.15 8.34
CA ASP A 158 -7.42 8.95 8.53
C ASP A 158 -7.16 10.43 8.70
N MET A 159 -6.17 10.78 9.55
CA MET A 159 -5.85 12.19 9.84
C MET A 159 -5.42 12.94 8.58
N ARG A 160 -4.73 12.25 7.68
CA ARG A 160 -4.33 12.84 6.39
C ARG A 160 -5.54 13.01 5.47
N SER A 161 -6.46 12.04 5.45
CA SER A 161 -7.70 12.16 4.69
C SER A 161 -8.51 13.37 5.14
N VAL A 162 -8.73 13.52 6.45
CA VAL A 162 -9.44 14.66 7.01
C VAL A 162 -8.77 16.00 6.68
N HIS A 163 -7.44 16.04 6.76
CA HIS A 163 -6.67 17.24 6.41
C HIS A 163 -6.81 17.60 4.93
N PHE A 164 -6.64 16.63 4.04
CA PHE A 164 -6.78 16.86 2.62
C PHE A 164 -8.20 17.22 2.19
N MET A 165 -9.21 16.66 2.85
CA MET A 165 -10.60 17.01 2.59
C MET A 165 -10.90 18.47 2.99
N ARG A 166 -10.36 18.94 4.11
CA ARG A 166 -10.46 20.36 4.52
C ARG A 166 -9.81 21.30 3.51
N GLU A 167 -8.70 20.86 2.88
CA GLU A 167 -8.03 21.58 1.80
C GLU A 167 -8.69 21.38 0.44
N GLN A 168 -9.79 20.61 0.35
CA GLN A 168 -10.48 20.21 -0.88
C GLN A 168 -9.59 19.44 -1.87
N LYS A 169 -8.61 18.71 -1.35
CA LYS A 169 -7.74 17.84 -2.15
C LYS A 169 -8.19 16.39 -2.01
N TYR A 170 -9.15 15.99 -2.83
CA TYR A 170 -9.71 14.62 -2.80
C TYR A 170 -8.75 13.55 -3.27
N ALA A 171 -7.79 13.91 -4.12
CA ALA A 171 -6.76 13.02 -4.61
C ALA A 171 -5.43 13.75 -4.78
N THR A 172 -4.33 13.00 -4.70
CA THR A 172 -2.97 13.53 -4.87
C THR A 172 -2.18 12.57 -5.77
N GLU A 173 -1.53 13.11 -6.79
CA GLU A 173 -0.65 12.31 -7.65
C GLU A 173 0.62 11.90 -6.92
N ASN A 174 1.15 10.73 -7.31
CA ASN A 174 2.47 10.22 -6.95
C ASN A 174 2.75 10.13 -5.44
N ARG A 175 1.70 9.84 -4.65
CA ARG A 175 1.86 9.63 -3.22
C ARG A 175 1.95 8.15 -2.90
N ILE A 176 2.98 7.77 -2.15
CA ILE A 176 3.19 6.39 -1.71
C ILE A 176 1.98 5.90 -0.90
N ALA A 177 1.50 4.72 -1.25
CA ALA A 177 0.45 4.00 -0.56
C ALA A 177 0.80 2.51 -0.48
N SER A 178 0.10 1.78 0.35
CA SER A 178 0.33 0.36 0.57
C SER A 178 -0.99 -0.39 0.77
N ASN A 179 -0.97 -1.67 0.44
CA ASN A 179 -1.94 -2.72 0.82
C ASN A 179 -3.29 -2.73 0.08
N VAL A 180 -3.75 -1.61 -0.52
CA VAL A 180 -4.95 -1.60 -1.37
C VAL A 180 -4.71 -0.77 -2.60
N PHE A 181 -4.72 -1.43 -3.75
CA PHE A 181 -4.38 -0.85 -5.04
C PHE A 181 -5.44 -1.23 -6.07
N LEU A 182 -5.86 -0.30 -6.90
CA LEU A 182 -6.48 -0.62 -8.18
C LEU A 182 -5.40 -0.43 -9.24
N PHE A 183 -4.96 -1.49 -9.88
CA PHE A 183 -4.02 -1.46 -11.00
C PHE A 183 -4.75 -1.48 -12.32
N TYR A 184 -4.32 -0.64 -13.26
CA TYR A 184 -4.67 -0.81 -14.66
C TYR A 184 -3.83 -1.94 -15.24
N ASN A 185 -4.49 -2.87 -15.97
CA ASN A 185 -3.85 -4.10 -16.44
C ASN A 185 -3.03 -3.88 -17.72
N ASN A 186 -2.08 -2.97 -17.65
CA ASN A 186 -1.27 -2.49 -18.76
C ASN A 186 0.25 -2.70 -18.57
N GLY A 187 0.65 -3.44 -17.53
CA GLY A 187 2.05 -3.72 -17.25
C GLY A 187 2.28 -4.52 -15.97
N ILE A 188 3.54 -4.86 -15.74
CA ILE A 188 4.03 -5.49 -14.50
C ILE A 188 4.91 -4.46 -13.80
N TYR A 189 4.58 -4.12 -12.57
CA TYR A 189 5.23 -3.07 -11.79
C TYR A 189 5.96 -3.59 -10.57
N PHE A 190 5.50 -4.70 -9.96
CA PHE A 190 6.26 -5.37 -8.91
C PHE A 190 7.44 -6.13 -9.50
N ARG A 191 8.54 -6.21 -8.73
CA ARG A 191 9.73 -6.99 -9.10
C ARG A 191 9.68 -8.36 -8.43
N ASP A 192 10.27 -9.35 -9.09
CA ASP A 192 10.41 -10.72 -8.56
C ASP A 192 11.66 -10.91 -7.69
N THR A 193 12.52 -9.91 -7.63
CA THR A 193 13.86 -9.98 -7.01
C THR A 193 13.94 -9.35 -5.63
N GLU A 194 13.01 -8.45 -5.29
CA GLU A 194 13.04 -7.72 -4.03
C GLU A 194 12.41 -8.55 -2.91
N LYS A 195 13.04 -8.54 -1.75
CA LYS A 195 12.56 -9.30 -0.59
C LYS A 195 11.75 -8.47 0.40
N ILE A 196 11.86 -7.15 0.35
CA ILE A 196 11.27 -6.24 1.35
C ILE A 196 10.89 -4.91 0.69
N ALA A 197 9.80 -4.29 1.17
CA ALA A 197 9.31 -2.98 0.74
C ALA A 197 8.85 -2.90 -0.71
N GLU A 198 8.32 -3.98 -1.23
CA GLU A 198 7.77 -4.03 -2.58
C GLU A 198 6.66 -2.99 -2.79
N ASP A 199 5.89 -2.71 -1.74
CA ASP A 199 4.82 -1.69 -1.71
C ASP A 199 5.34 -0.24 -1.82
N ILE A 200 6.64 -0.03 -1.58
CA ILE A 200 7.32 1.24 -1.78
C ILE A 200 8.07 1.24 -3.11
N ILE A 201 8.81 0.18 -3.39
CA ILE A 201 9.67 0.05 -4.57
C ILE A 201 8.85 0.19 -5.86
N VAL A 202 7.65 -0.37 -5.92
CA VAL A 202 6.76 -0.25 -7.07
C VAL A 202 6.52 1.22 -7.47
N TRP A 203 6.36 2.12 -6.50
CA TRP A 203 6.12 3.54 -6.78
C TRP A 203 7.37 4.26 -7.25
N PHE A 204 8.53 3.84 -6.80
CA PHE A 204 9.80 4.44 -7.22
C PHE A 204 10.16 4.06 -8.63
N ASP A 205 9.96 2.78 -8.96
CA ASP A 205 10.14 2.33 -10.33
C ASP A 205 9.15 3.03 -11.28
N ALA A 206 7.90 3.15 -10.85
CA ALA A 206 6.92 3.90 -11.60
C ALA A 206 7.37 5.36 -11.83
N TYR A 207 7.78 6.04 -10.77
CA TYR A 207 8.25 7.43 -10.85
C TYR A 207 9.48 7.58 -11.75
N ASN A 208 10.50 6.73 -11.57
CA ASN A 208 11.71 6.75 -12.39
C ASN A 208 11.44 6.47 -13.88
N ASN A 209 10.35 5.78 -14.18
CA ASN A 209 9.90 5.51 -15.54
C ASN A 209 8.82 6.50 -16.02
N ASN A 210 8.69 7.67 -15.39
CA ASN A 210 7.71 8.71 -15.71
C ASN A 210 6.26 8.21 -15.71
N LYS A 211 5.97 7.19 -14.90
CA LYS A 211 4.61 6.70 -14.69
C LYS A 211 3.94 7.45 -13.53
N LYS A 212 2.63 7.56 -13.59
CA LYS A 212 1.83 8.26 -12.59
C LYS A 212 0.85 7.33 -11.92
N TRP A 213 0.50 7.64 -10.68
CA TRP A 213 -0.59 7.00 -9.95
C TRP A 213 -1.36 8.05 -9.14
N LEU A 214 -2.60 7.73 -8.81
CA LEU A 214 -3.49 8.64 -8.10
C LEU A 214 -3.79 8.08 -6.70
N SER A 215 -3.48 8.82 -5.66
CA SER A 215 -3.81 8.47 -4.27
C SER A 215 -5.10 9.16 -3.85
N LEU A 216 -6.09 8.39 -3.42
CA LEU A 216 -7.36 8.89 -2.90
C LEU A 216 -7.19 9.31 -1.44
N ASN A 217 -7.48 10.55 -1.12
CA ASN A 217 -7.34 11.07 0.24
C ASN A 217 -8.59 10.84 1.09
N PHE A 218 -9.71 10.54 0.48
CA PHE A 218 -11.00 10.31 1.14
C PHE A 218 -11.28 8.83 1.44
N LEU A 219 -10.61 7.92 0.77
CA LEU A 219 -10.72 6.48 1.02
C LEU A 219 -9.45 6.00 1.70
N THR A 220 -9.58 5.56 2.94
CA THR A 220 -8.45 5.09 3.74
C THR A 220 -8.64 3.65 4.16
N MET A 221 -7.55 2.94 4.24
CA MET A 221 -7.49 1.63 4.83
C MET A 221 -6.76 1.67 6.17
N TYR A 222 -7.12 0.78 7.06
CA TYR A 222 -6.49 0.60 8.34
C TYR A 222 -6.34 -0.90 8.62
N ASP A 223 -5.14 -1.28 8.97
CA ASP A 223 -4.83 -2.59 9.49
C ASP A 223 -4.71 -2.45 11.01
N SER A 224 -5.71 -2.95 11.74
CA SER A 224 -5.75 -2.88 13.22
C SER A 224 -4.63 -3.70 13.87
N ASN A 225 -4.07 -4.64 13.13
CA ASN A 225 -3.03 -5.55 13.58
C ASN A 225 -1.62 -5.17 13.09
N ALA A 226 -1.49 -4.05 12.36
CA ALA A 226 -0.20 -3.61 11.83
C ALA A 226 0.87 -3.52 12.93
N GLY A 227 1.89 -4.36 12.84
CA GLY A 227 2.99 -4.42 13.79
C GLY A 227 2.69 -5.17 15.10
N SER A 228 1.50 -5.73 15.29
CA SER A 228 1.13 -6.50 16.50
C SER A 228 1.57 -7.97 16.44
N GLU A 229 1.76 -8.53 15.27
CA GLU A 229 2.13 -9.92 15.09
C GLU A 229 3.64 -10.14 15.13
N LYS A 230 4.05 -11.22 15.82
CA LYS A 230 5.44 -11.72 15.82
C LYS A 230 5.98 -12.05 14.42
N VAL A 231 5.14 -11.99 13.40
CA VAL A 231 5.40 -12.32 11.99
C VAL A 231 5.43 -11.08 11.10
N SER A 232 5.19 -9.88 11.64
CA SER A 232 5.33 -8.65 10.86
C SER A 232 6.76 -8.52 10.32
N LEU A 233 6.89 -8.29 9.03
CA LEU A 233 8.19 -8.08 8.36
C LEU A 233 9.01 -6.94 8.98
N THR A 234 8.33 -6.01 9.65
CA THR A 234 8.93 -4.85 10.31
C THR A 234 9.31 -5.07 11.77
N SER A 235 8.93 -6.19 12.38
CA SER A 235 9.22 -6.50 13.80
C SER A 235 10.66 -6.94 14.07
N ASN A 236 11.46 -7.16 13.03
CA ASN A 236 12.85 -7.61 13.15
C ASN A 236 13.79 -6.48 12.70
N ASN A 237 14.66 -6.02 13.61
CA ASN A 237 15.62 -4.93 13.35
C ASN A 237 16.47 -5.18 12.09
N SER A 238 16.92 -6.42 11.86
CA SER A 238 17.71 -6.74 10.67
C SER A 238 16.91 -6.61 9.38
N ARG A 239 15.62 -6.93 9.37
CA ARG A 239 14.74 -6.74 8.22
C ARG A 239 14.49 -5.26 7.96
N PHE A 240 14.30 -4.47 9.01
CA PHE A 240 14.13 -3.03 8.91
C PHE A 240 15.41 -2.35 8.38
N ALA A 241 16.58 -2.75 8.87
CA ALA A 241 17.86 -2.27 8.39
C ALA A 241 18.06 -2.61 6.90
N ASN A 242 17.77 -3.85 6.49
CA ASN A 242 17.81 -4.26 5.08
C ASN A 242 16.84 -3.44 4.21
N LEU A 243 15.64 -3.16 4.71
CA LEU A 243 14.66 -2.32 4.04
C LEU A 243 15.22 -0.92 3.76
N ILE A 244 15.77 -0.26 4.78
CA ILE A 244 16.35 1.08 4.63
C ILE A 244 17.52 1.05 3.65
N CYS A 245 18.45 0.10 3.79
CA CYS A 245 19.60 -0.02 2.90
C CYS A 245 19.20 -0.26 1.44
N ASN A 246 18.20 -1.09 1.19
CA ASN A 246 17.68 -1.31 -0.16
C ASN A 246 16.95 -0.07 -0.72
N SER A 247 16.13 0.57 0.11
CA SER A 247 15.45 1.81 -0.27
C SER A 247 16.45 2.90 -0.65
N PHE A 248 17.55 3.00 0.09
CA PHE A 248 18.62 3.96 -0.19
C PHE A 248 19.25 3.74 -1.58
N LYS A 249 19.55 2.47 -1.92
CA LYS A 249 20.13 2.11 -3.23
C LYS A 249 19.22 2.48 -4.40
N ILE A 250 17.91 2.34 -4.21
CA ILE A 250 16.91 2.55 -5.26
C ILE A 250 16.58 4.03 -5.41
N LEU A 251 16.44 4.74 -4.30
CA LEU A 251 15.96 6.12 -4.23
C LEU A 251 17.04 7.16 -4.30
N LYS A 252 18.27 6.75 -4.03
CA LYS A 252 19.42 7.64 -4.01
C LYS A 252 19.12 8.92 -3.21
N ASP A 253 19.42 10.06 -3.79
CA ASP A 253 19.22 11.39 -3.20
C ASP A 253 17.75 11.79 -2.94
N LYS A 254 16.78 11.02 -3.42
CA LYS A 254 15.35 11.27 -3.17
C LYS A 254 14.80 10.61 -1.91
N PHE A 255 15.63 9.81 -1.25
CA PHE A 255 15.28 9.12 -0.01
C PHE A 255 15.52 10.00 1.21
N TYR A 256 14.49 10.05 2.08
CA TYR A 256 14.52 10.83 3.32
C TYR A 256 14.20 9.93 4.50
N ILE A 257 15.00 10.06 5.55
CA ILE A 257 14.77 9.43 6.84
C ILE A 257 14.38 10.53 7.82
N LYS A 258 13.37 10.28 8.65
CA LYS A 258 12.97 11.18 9.74
C LYS A 258 12.82 10.39 11.02
N LYS A 259 13.23 10.98 12.13
CA LYS A 259 12.92 10.46 13.45
C LYS A 259 11.41 10.37 13.64
N THR A 260 10.93 9.26 14.17
CA THR A 260 9.52 9.09 14.51
C THR A 260 9.34 8.96 16.02
N LYS A 261 8.19 9.40 16.52
CA LYS A 261 7.78 9.19 17.92
C LYS A 261 7.06 7.84 18.13
N MET A 262 6.88 7.06 17.08
CA MET A 262 6.19 5.78 17.17
C MET A 262 7.06 4.73 17.87
N LYS A 263 6.48 4.09 18.90
CA LYS A 263 7.16 3.02 19.65
C LYS A 263 7.40 1.83 18.71
N GLY A 264 8.64 1.36 18.61
CA GLY A 264 9.03 0.23 17.75
C GLY A 264 9.49 0.60 16.34
N TYR A 265 9.34 1.85 15.91
CA TYR A 265 9.84 2.35 14.63
C TYR A 265 10.64 3.62 14.86
N PRO A 266 11.99 3.54 14.95
CA PRO A 266 12.80 4.72 15.23
C PRO A 266 12.77 5.73 14.10
N PHE A 267 12.44 5.30 12.88
CA PHE A 267 12.39 6.15 11.69
C PHE A 267 11.07 6.05 10.93
N SER A 268 10.72 7.12 10.24
CA SER A 268 9.85 7.10 9.08
C SER A 268 10.66 7.36 7.81
N MET A 269 10.36 6.63 6.77
CA MET A 269 10.93 6.81 5.45
C MET A 269 9.98 7.64 4.60
N SER A 270 10.52 8.50 3.77
CA SER A 270 9.74 9.27 2.81
C SER A 270 10.55 9.53 1.55
N PHE A 271 9.81 9.72 0.47
CA PHE A 271 10.34 10.18 -0.80
C PHE A 271 9.98 11.64 -1.00
N LYS A 272 10.86 12.40 -1.65
CA LYS A 272 10.58 13.76 -2.09
C LYS A 272 11.24 14.01 -3.44
N GLU A 273 10.65 14.89 -4.24
CA GLU A 273 11.21 15.31 -5.51
C GLU A 273 12.56 16.05 -5.39
N LYS A 274 12.72 16.78 -4.27
CA LYS A 274 13.98 17.48 -3.96
C LYS A 274 15.02 16.49 -3.46
N SER A 275 16.27 16.73 -3.81
CA SER A 275 17.41 15.98 -3.29
C SER A 275 17.54 16.13 -1.78
N ASN A 276 17.84 15.03 -1.11
CA ASN A 276 18.12 15.01 0.32
C ASN A 276 19.49 15.70 0.58
N PRO A 277 19.54 16.77 1.35
CA PRO A 277 20.82 17.44 1.66
C PRO A 277 21.79 16.56 2.45
N LEU A 278 21.34 15.47 3.07
CA LEU A 278 22.15 14.53 3.84
C LEU A 278 22.53 13.28 3.01
N TYR A 279 22.29 13.30 1.71
CA TYR A 279 22.50 12.12 0.88
C TYR A 279 23.96 11.67 0.86
N GLU A 280 24.89 12.59 0.67
CA GLU A 280 26.31 12.28 0.61
C GLU A 280 26.82 11.70 1.95
N ASP A 281 26.40 12.29 3.08
CA ASP A 281 26.75 11.78 4.41
C ASP A 281 26.20 10.37 4.62
N TYR A 282 24.95 10.12 4.17
CA TYR A 282 24.37 8.78 4.25
C TYR A 282 25.11 7.79 3.33
N LEU A 283 25.53 8.24 2.15
CA LEU A 283 26.29 7.42 1.21
C LEU A 283 27.65 7.01 1.79
N GLU A 284 28.34 7.89 2.48
CA GLU A 284 29.58 7.57 3.19
C GLU A 284 29.36 6.46 4.21
N ILE A 285 28.35 6.59 5.09
CA ILE A 285 27.98 5.55 6.06
C ILE A 285 27.62 4.23 5.37
N MET A 286 26.90 4.30 4.27
CA MET A 286 26.48 3.11 3.52
C MET A 286 27.63 2.37 2.87
N ASN A 287 28.73 3.04 2.56
CA ASN A 287 29.95 2.47 1.98
C ASN A 287 30.92 1.90 3.02
N GLU A 288 30.69 2.15 4.32
CA GLU A 288 31.49 1.56 5.38
C GLU A 288 31.36 0.03 5.42
N ASN A 289 32.42 -0.65 5.85
CA ASN A 289 32.39 -2.11 6.04
C ASN A 289 31.76 -2.49 7.39
N LEU A 290 30.47 -2.23 7.51
CA LEU A 290 29.64 -2.48 8.68
C LEU A 290 28.44 -3.34 8.29
N SER A 291 27.83 -4.00 9.28
CA SER A 291 26.53 -4.65 9.11
C SER A 291 25.43 -3.61 8.77
N ASN A 292 24.32 -4.06 8.20
CA ASN A 292 23.22 -3.15 7.89
C ASN A 292 22.61 -2.51 9.15
N GLU A 293 22.59 -3.24 10.26
CA GLU A 293 22.16 -2.75 11.57
C GLU A 293 23.06 -1.60 12.06
N GLU A 294 24.38 -1.80 12.04
CA GLU A 294 25.34 -0.78 12.44
C GLU A 294 25.29 0.46 11.56
N LYS A 295 25.11 0.28 10.24
CA LYS A 295 24.88 1.41 9.31
C LYS A 295 23.64 2.21 9.69
N ILE A 296 22.55 1.53 10.00
CA ILE A 296 21.30 2.18 10.37
C ILE A 296 21.41 2.90 11.71
N ASP A 297 22.09 2.33 12.67
CA ASP A 297 22.36 3.01 13.96
C ASP A 297 23.19 4.29 13.77
N LYS A 298 24.20 4.25 12.90
CA LYS A 298 24.96 5.46 12.55
C LYS A 298 24.13 6.51 11.84
N ILE A 299 23.34 6.10 10.84
CA ILE A 299 22.42 7.00 10.12
C ILE A 299 21.41 7.62 11.09
N TYR A 300 20.91 6.83 12.05
CA TYR A 300 20.00 7.33 13.07
C TYR A 300 20.64 8.42 13.92
N LYS A 301 21.81 8.15 14.47
CA LYS A 301 22.54 9.10 15.29
C LYS A 301 22.80 10.39 14.50
N PHE A 302 23.34 10.26 13.30
CA PHE A 302 23.61 11.40 12.41
C PHE A 302 22.37 12.24 12.12
N THR A 303 21.24 11.60 11.84
CA THR A 303 19.97 12.29 11.56
C THR A 303 19.46 13.04 12.80
N CYS A 304 19.59 12.45 13.99
CA CYS A 304 19.19 13.09 15.24
C CYS A 304 20.05 14.32 15.54
N ASP A 305 21.37 14.20 15.41
CA ASP A 305 22.32 15.28 15.66
C ASP A 305 22.08 16.46 14.68
N PHE A 306 21.76 16.16 13.44
CA PHE A 306 21.41 17.18 12.43
C PHE A 306 20.07 17.89 12.73
N GLU A 307 19.05 17.17 13.17
CA GLU A 307 17.77 17.78 13.55
C GLU A 307 17.92 18.67 14.78
N GLU A 308 18.74 18.26 15.74
CA GLU A 308 19.06 19.06 16.93
C GLU A 308 19.81 20.34 16.56
N TYR A 309 20.84 20.24 15.73
CA TYR A 309 21.56 21.40 15.20
C TYR A 309 20.65 22.40 14.48
N LYS A 310 19.71 21.92 13.64
CA LYS A 310 18.75 22.79 12.96
C LYS A 310 17.82 23.53 13.91
N ASN A 311 17.40 22.88 14.98
CA ASN A 311 16.52 23.50 15.97
C ASN A 311 17.27 24.58 16.75
N LEU A 312 18.49 24.32 17.19
CA LEU A 312 19.36 25.30 17.86
C LEU A 312 19.61 26.52 16.98
N LYS A 313 19.80 26.33 15.67
CA LYS A 313 20.02 27.44 14.74
C LYS A 313 18.79 28.32 14.58
N LYS A 314 17.58 27.72 14.54
CA LYS A 314 16.31 28.47 14.48
C LYS A 314 16.02 29.27 15.75
N GLU A 315 16.43 28.78 16.91
CA GLU A 315 16.28 29.48 18.19
C GLU A 315 17.22 30.67 18.32
N ASN A 316 18.37 30.63 17.63
CA ASN A 316 19.36 31.72 17.63
C ASN A 316 19.14 32.78 16.53
N ASP A 317 18.29 32.49 15.55
CA ASP A 317 17.91 33.39 14.45
C ASP A 317 16.63 34.22 14.78
N VAL A 318 16.07 34.12 15.99
CA VAL A 318 14.94 34.87 16.55
C VAL A 318 15.49 35.91 17.53
#